data_a44b518ce8b90ef2aec46ec219f2c417
#
_entry.id   a44b518ce8b90ef2aec46ec219f2c417
#
_cell.length_a   1.000
_cell.length_b   1.000
_cell.length_c   1.000
_cell.angle_alpha   90.00
_cell.angle_beta   90.00
_cell.angle_gamma   90.00
#
_symmetry.space_group_name_H-M   'P 1'
#
loop_
_entity.id
_entity.type
_entity.pdbx_description
1 polymer ?
#
loop_
_entity_poly.entity_id
_entity_poly.type
_entity_poly.pdbx_seq_one_letter_code
_entity_poly.pdbx_strand_id
1 'polypeptide(L)'
;DIQFTQDVLGKPFHFTSTWGIFSPEKLDEGSLMLLDYIEFKADDHSIDLGCGYGVLGMTAARECPNGQHLLIDKDFVAVEYAKLNCQKNHLNNAQVQLSNGFRDVEKDKKFSLVMSNLPAKASKEQHYLYLLDAYNAMESGARFYVVTINGLRDFMKRSFTEVFGNSDKLKQGKTYTITLAVKD
;
A
#
# COMPACT_ATOMS: atom_id res chain seq x y z
N ASP A 1 5.76 -13.38 -19.50
CA ASP A 1 6.07 -12.37 -18.48
C ASP A 1 6.39 -11.04 -19.13
N ILE A 2 6.07 -9.98 -18.45
CA ILE A 2 6.35 -8.60 -18.85
C ILE A 2 7.45 -8.08 -17.94
N GLN A 3 8.50 -7.51 -18.51
CA GLN A 3 9.60 -6.94 -17.73
C GLN A 3 9.78 -5.47 -18.09
N PHE A 4 9.97 -4.64 -17.08
CA PHE A 4 10.27 -3.23 -17.29
C PHE A 4 11.08 -2.68 -16.10
N THR A 5 11.78 -1.58 -16.36
CA THR A 5 12.51 -0.84 -15.32
C THR A 5 11.91 0.55 -15.23
N GLN A 6 11.67 1.02 -14.03
CA GLN A 6 11.11 2.35 -13.81
C GLN A 6 11.70 2.95 -12.55
N ASP A 7 12.02 4.26 -12.61
CA ASP A 7 12.47 4.98 -11.44
C ASP A 7 11.30 5.24 -10.50
N VAL A 8 11.56 5.06 -9.22
CA VAL A 8 10.64 5.39 -8.12
C VAL A 8 11.42 6.20 -7.10
N LEU A 9 10.97 7.41 -6.83
CA LEU A 9 11.67 8.36 -5.95
C LEU A 9 13.13 8.54 -6.36
N GLY A 10 13.37 8.63 -7.66
CA GLY A 10 14.69 8.90 -8.25
C GLY A 10 15.65 7.72 -8.34
N LYS A 11 15.20 6.51 -8.00
CA LYS A 11 16.03 5.30 -8.05
C LYS A 11 15.31 4.20 -8.82
N PRO A 12 16.02 3.39 -9.63
CA PRO A 12 15.38 2.38 -10.45
C PRO A 12 14.95 1.16 -9.64
N PHE A 13 13.80 0.61 -10.03
CA PHE A 13 13.38 -0.74 -9.71
C PHE A 13 13.21 -1.54 -10.99
N HIS A 14 13.51 -2.82 -10.92
CA HIS A 14 13.27 -3.78 -12.00
C HIS A 14 12.02 -4.58 -11.66
N PHE A 15 11.02 -4.55 -12.56
CA PHE A 15 9.75 -5.22 -12.32
C PHE A 15 9.54 -6.36 -13.30
N THR A 16 8.95 -7.42 -12.81
CA THR A 16 8.34 -8.48 -13.61
C THR A 16 6.87 -8.54 -13.27
N SER A 17 6.01 -8.60 -14.28
CA SER A 17 4.57 -8.74 -14.13
C SER A 17 4.03 -9.66 -15.22
N THR A 18 2.71 -9.77 -15.28
CA THR A 18 2.03 -10.56 -16.32
C THR A 18 0.69 -9.94 -16.64
N TRP A 19 0.10 -10.33 -17.77
CA TRP A 19 -1.25 -9.93 -18.13
C TRP A 19 -2.23 -10.43 -17.08
N GLY A 20 -3.24 -9.63 -16.78
CA GLY A 20 -4.24 -9.94 -15.76
C GLY A 20 -3.93 -9.34 -14.39
N ILE A 21 -2.71 -8.91 -14.11
CA ILE A 21 -2.38 -8.10 -12.95
C ILE A 21 -2.66 -6.63 -13.28
N PHE A 22 -3.09 -5.87 -12.29
CA PHE A 22 -3.36 -4.44 -12.45
C PHE A 22 -2.10 -3.69 -12.90
N SER A 23 -2.26 -2.88 -13.96
CA SER A 23 -1.19 -2.06 -14.55
C SER A 23 0.09 -2.85 -14.89
N PRO A 24 0.01 -3.86 -15.79
CA PRO A 24 1.12 -4.81 -15.95
C PRO A 24 2.34 -4.29 -16.69
N GLU A 25 2.21 -3.24 -17.51
CA GLU A 25 3.28 -2.75 -18.38
C GLU A 25 4.03 -1.54 -17.82
N LYS A 26 3.45 -0.86 -16.84
CA LYS A 26 4.04 0.31 -16.21
C LYS A 26 3.42 0.50 -14.83
N LEU A 27 4.08 1.26 -13.97
CA LEU A 27 3.55 1.55 -12.66
C LEU A 27 2.28 2.39 -12.76
N ASP A 28 1.32 2.08 -11.89
CA ASP A 28 0.05 2.79 -11.81
C ASP A 28 0.27 4.24 -11.36
N GLU A 29 -0.41 5.17 -12.04
CA GLU A 29 -0.28 6.59 -11.74
C GLU A 29 -0.75 6.95 -10.32
N GLY A 30 -1.78 6.26 -9.82
CA GLY A 30 -2.26 6.47 -8.44
C GLY A 30 -1.21 6.06 -7.42
N SER A 31 -0.55 4.93 -7.63
CA SER A 31 0.51 4.46 -6.74
C SER A 31 1.72 5.40 -6.76
N LEU A 32 2.13 5.87 -7.94
CA LEU A 32 3.22 6.83 -8.06
C LEU A 32 2.89 8.16 -7.37
N MET A 33 1.66 8.64 -7.52
CA MET A 33 1.20 9.85 -6.85
C MET A 33 1.24 9.68 -5.33
N LEU A 34 0.77 8.54 -4.84
CA LEU A 34 0.79 8.24 -3.41
C LEU A 34 2.21 8.29 -2.85
N LEU A 35 3.18 7.70 -3.56
CA LEU A 35 4.56 7.66 -3.11
C LEU A 35 5.19 9.05 -2.96
N ASP A 36 4.75 10.03 -3.74
CA ASP A 36 5.23 11.41 -3.63
C ASP A 36 4.80 12.10 -2.32
N TYR A 37 3.78 11.56 -1.64
CA TYR A 37 3.22 12.17 -0.43
C TYR A 37 3.50 11.39 0.84
N ILE A 38 4.01 10.17 0.75
CA ILE A 38 4.34 9.37 1.93
C ILE A 38 5.65 9.90 2.55
N GLU A 39 5.59 10.20 3.84
CA GLU A 39 6.79 10.46 4.63
C GLU A 39 7.30 9.14 5.18
N PHE A 40 8.40 8.65 4.62
CA PHE A 40 9.06 7.43 5.07
C PHE A 40 10.05 7.73 6.19
N LYS A 41 10.02 6.94 7.26
CA LYS A 41 10.99 6.99 8.35
C LYS A 41 11.84 5.73 8.33
N ALA A 42 13.15 5.85 8.56
CA ALA A 42 14.08 4.73 8.38
C ALA A 42 13.71 3.48 9.20
N ASP A 43 13.03 3.64 10.31
CA ASP A 43 12.61 2.57 11.21
C ASP A 43 11.14 2.18 11.07
N ASP A 44 10.44 2.66 10.05
CA ASP A 44 9.05 2.26 9.81
C ASP A 44 8.93 0.76 9.57
N HIS A 45 7.89 0.18 10.17
CA HIS A 45 7.38 -1.15 9.85
C HIS A 45 6.08 -0.96 9.09
N SER A 46 6.04 -1.40 7.84
CA SER A 46 4.91 -1.10 6.98
C SER A 46 4.12 -2.32 6.54
N ILE A 47 2.87 -2.06 6.15
CA ILE A 47 2.07 -3.02 5.41
C ILE A 47 1.50 -2.35 4.16
N ASP A 48 1.63 -3.05 3.03
CA ASP A 48 1.08 -2.68 1.73
C ASP A 48 -0.17 -3.54 1.50
N LEU A 49 -1.33 -2.93 1.65
CA LEU A 49 -2.63 -3.61 1.58
C LEU A 49 -3.12 -3.66 0.12
N GLY A 50 -3.18 -4.85 -0.45
CA GLY A 50 -3.49 -5.04 -1.86
C GLY A 50 -2.28 -4.71 -2.74
N CYS A 51 -1.16 -5.40 -2.50
CA CYS A 51 0.15 -4.97 -2.99
C CYS A 51 0.34 -5.10 -4.51
N GLY A 52 -0.50 -5.84 -5.22
CA GLY A 52 -0.24 -6.13 -6.62
C GLY A 52 1.14 -6.77 -6.79
N TYR A 53 1.92 -6.32 -7.77
CA TYR A 53 3.26 -6.86 -7.93
C TYR A 53 4.35 -6.12 -7.12
N GLY A 54 3.95 -5.20 -6.21
CA GLY A 54 4.76 -4.83 -5.07
C GLY A 54 5.27 -3.41 -4.94
N VAL A 55 4.88 -2.45 -5.79
CA VAL A 55 5.56 -1.14 -5.83
C VAL A 55 5.58 -0.38 -4.50
N LEU A 56 4.44 -0.30 -3.79
CA LEU A 56 4.39 0.48 -2.54
C LEU A 56 5.24 -0.17 -1.44
N GLY A 57 5.05 -1.45 -1.22
CA GLY A 57 5.80 -2.19 -0.18
C GLY A 57 7.29 -2.28 -0.49
N MET A 58 7.65 -2.45 -1.76
CA MET A 58 9.06 -2.44 -2.18
C MET A 58 9.71 -1.09 -1.90
N THR A 59 9.00 0.00 -2.20
CA THR A 59 9.51 1.34 -1.94
C THR A 59 9.69 1.57 -0.45
N ALA A 60 8.72 1.16 0.38
CA ALA A 60 8.86 1.24 1.83
C ALA A 60 10.08 0.44 2.32
N ALA A 61 10.30 -0.76 1.81
CA ALA A 61 11.45 -1.59 2.21
C ALA A 61 12.78 -0.92 1.88
N ARG A 62 12.87 -0.27 0.73
CA ARG A 62 14.08 0.45 0.31
C ARG A 62 14.31 1.72 1.13
N GLU A 63 13.24 2.51 1.36
CA GLU A 63 13.32 3.80 2.04
C GLU A 63 13.38 3.65 3.57
N CYS A 64 12.97 2.50 4.11
CA CYS A 64 12.94 2.24 5.55
C CYS A 64 13.78 1.00 5.88
N PRO A 65 15.12 1.10 5.74
CA PRO A 65 16.00 -0.08 5.80
C PRO A 65 16.07 -0.72 7.18
N ASN A 66 15.70 -0.01 8.25
CA ASN A 66 15.77 -0.53 9.62
C ASN A 66 14.45 -1.18 10.07
N GLY A 67 13.43 -1.18 9.21
CA GLY A 67 12.14 -1.77 9.51
C GLY A 67 11.87 -3.05 8.72
N GLN A 68 10.76 -3.69 9.04
CA GLN A 68 10.23 -4.86 8.33
C GLN A 68 8.97 -4.47 7.57
N HIS A 69 8.81 -4.99 6.38
CA HIS A 69 7.74 -4.56 5.47
C HIS A 69 6.98 -5.76 4.94
N LEU A 70 5.65 -5.75 5.14
CA LEU A 70 4.77 -6.82 4.74
C LEU A 70 3.93 -6.37 3.54
N LEU A 71 3.91 -7.17 2.49
CA LEU A 71 3.09 -6.94 1.30
C LEU A 71 2.02 -8.04 1.28
N ILE A 72 0.75 -7.66 1.23
CA ILE A 72 -0.34 -8.62 1.20
C ILE A 72 -1.26 -8.39 0.00
N ASP A 73 -1.77 -9.49 -0.54
CA ASP A 73 -2.77 -9.48 -1.59
C ASP A 73 -3.59 -10.76 -1.52
N LYS A 74 -4.83 -10.71 -1.94
CA LYS A 74 -5.70 -11.89 -2.03
C LYS A 74 -5.49 -12.68 -3.32
N ASP A 75 -4.83 -12.08 -4.32
CA ASP A 75 -4.54 -12.69 -5.61
C ASP A 75 -3.21 -13.43 -5.55
N PHE A 76 -3.27 -14.76 -5.71
CA PHE A 76 -2.10 -15.62 -5.70
C PHE A 76 -1.06 -15.20 -6.74
N VAL A 77 -1.52 -14.80 -7.94
CA VAL A 77 -0.59 -14.40 -9.02
C VAL A 77 0.14 -13.12 -8.64
N ALA A 78 -0.57 -12.12 -8.08
CA ALA A 78 0.05 -10.89 -7.60
C ALA A 78 1.12 -11.20 -6.54
N VAL A 79 0.81 -12.07 -5.58
CA VAL A 79 1.75 -12.47 -4.53
C VAL A 79 3.02 -13.08 -5.11
N GLU A 80 2.89 -13.98 -6.09
CA GLU A 80 4.06 -14.62 -6.72
C GLU A 80 4.96 -13.60 -7.43
N TYR A 81 4.37 -12.64 -8.15
CA TYR A 81 5.15 -11.61 -8.81
C TYR A 81 5.74 -10.60 -7.83
N ALA A 82 5.03 -10.27 -6.75
CA ALA A 82 5.58 -9.41 -5.69
C ALA A 82 6.80 -10.07 -5.01
N LYS A 83 6.73 -11.37 -4.73
CA LYS A 83 7.88 -12.13 -4.19
C LYS A 83 9.08 -12.07 -5.13
N LEU A 84 8.84 -12.33 -6.42
CA LEU A 84 9.87 -12.29 -7.45
C LEU A 84 10.53 -10.90 -7.51
N ASN A 85 9.72 -9.84 -7.47
CA ASN A 85 10.21 -8.48 -7.56
C ASN A 85 11.02 -8.06 -6.32
N CYS A 86 10.59 -8.48 -5.12
CA CYS A 86 11.37 -8.24 -3.91
C CYS A 86 12.74 -8.91 -3.97
N GLN A 87 12.81 -10.14 -4.46
CA GLN A 87 14.08 -10.86 -4.65
C GLN A 87 14.96 -10.18 -5.69
N LYS A 88 14.37 -9.83 -6.81
CA LYS A 88 15.07 -9.21 -7.96
C LYS A 88 15.73 -7.88 -7.59
N ASN A 89 15.11 -7.15 -6.67
CA ASN A 89 15.61 -5.85 -6.20
C ASN A 89 16.34 -5.95 -4.85
N HIS A 90 16.65 -7.15 -4.40
CA HIS A 90 17.44 -7.41 -3.18
C HIS A 90 16.86 -6.79 -1.90
N LEU A 91 15.55 -6.85 -1.76
CA LEU A 91 14.84 -6.30 -0.60
C LEU A 91 14.67 -7.38 0.47
N ASN A 92 15.69 -7.55 1.32
CA ASN A 92 15.72 -8.62 2.33
C ASN A 92 14.79 -8.36 3.53
N ASN A 93 14.31 -7.12 3.68
CA ASN A 93 13.39 -6.71 4.75
C ASN A 93 11.93 -6.65 4.27
N ALA A 94 11.62 -7.22 3.12
CA ALA A 94 10.26 -7.31 2.59
C ALA A 94 9.79 -8.77 2.60
N GLN A 95 8.57 -8.99 3.07
CA GLN A 95 7.91 -10.29 3.07
C GLN A 95 6.57 -10.14 2.34
N VAL A 96 6.23 -11.12 1.51
CA VAL A 96 4.98 -11.13 0.76
C VAL A 96 4.13 -12.31 1.21
N GLN A 97 2.84 -12.06 1.43
CA GLN A 97 1.94 -13.05 1.99
C GLN A 97 0.58 -12.98 1.28
N LEU A 98 0.03 -14.16 0.96
CA LEU A 98 -1.35 -14.28 0.50
C LEU A 98 -2.28 -14.01 1.68
N SER A 99 -3.17 -13.01 1.55
CA SER A 99 -4.12 -12.68 2.60
C SER A 99 -5.32 -11.94 2.02
N ASN A 100 -6.51 -12.28 2.45
CA ASN A 100 -7.70 -11.50 2.16
C ASN A 100 -7.79 -10.38 3.20
N GLY A 101 -7.33 -9.17 2.84
CA GLY A 101 -7.15 -8.10 3.80
C GLY A 101 -6.21 -8.54 4.92
N PHE A 102 -6.58 -8.27 6.16
CA PHE A 102 -5.75 -8.63 7.33
C PHE A 102 -6.03 -10.03 7.88
N ARG A 103 -6.85 -10.82 7.21
CA ARG A 103 -7.32 -12.12 7.71
C ARG A 103 -6.19 -13.06 8.13
N ASP A 104 -5.13 -13.15 7.32
CA ASP A 104 -4.03 -14.07 7.55
C ASP A 104 -2.79 -13.38 8.15
N VAL A 105 -2.91 -12.10 8.52
CA VAL A 105 -1.84 -11.36 9.18
C VAL A 105 -1.85 -11.68 10.67
N GLU A 106 -0.67 -11.93 11.25
CA GLU A 106 -0.53 -12.21 12.68
C GLU A 106 -1.14 -11.09 13.52
N LYS A 107 -1.97 -11.46 14.51
CA LYS A 107 -2.77 -10.50 15.29
C LYS A 107 -1.94 -9.60 16.20
N ASP A 108 -0.79 -10.04 16.63
CA ASP A 108 0.10 -9.26 17.48
C ASP A 108 1.06 -8.35 16.68
N LYS A 109 1.08 -8.49 15.37
CA LYS A 109 1.93 -7.67 14.50
C LYS A 109 1.34 -6.27 14.39
N LYS A 110 2.16 -5.25 14.70
CA LYS A 110 1.75 -3.84 14.65
C LYS A 110 2.62 -3.07 13.66
N PHE A 111 2.00 -2.12 12.99
CA PHE A 111 2.64 -1.35 11.92
C PHE A 111 2.66 0.14 12.26
N SER A 112 3.74 0.82 11.87
CA SER A 112 3.85 2.28 11.98
C SER A 112 3.40 2.99 10.71
N LEU A 113 3.29 2.26 9.60
CA LEU A 113 2.94 2.81 8.29
C LEU A 113 2.05 1.80 7.54
N VAL A 114 0.86 2.25 7.16
CA VAL A 114 -0.05 1.47 6.31
C VAL A 114 -0.23 2.22 5.00
N MET A 115 -0.16 1.49 3.90
CA MET A 115 -0.29 2.06 2.55
C MET A 115 -1.28 1.24 1.76
N SER A 116 -2.12 1.88 0.97
CA SER A 116 -3.01 1.17 0.07
C SER A 116 -3.39 2.00 -1.14
N ASN A 117 -3.33 1.36 -2.30
CA ASN A 117 -4.06 1.81 -3.47
C ASN A 117 -5.37 1.03 -3.50
N LEU A 118 -6.44 1.62 -2.95
CA LEU A 118 -7.70 0.92 -2.78
C LEU A 118 -8.38 0.66 -4.13
N PRO A 119 -8.76 -0.61 -4.41
CA PRO A 119 -9.40 -0.93 -5.67
C PRO A 119 -10.79 -0.30 -5.75
N ALA A 120 -11.08 0.35 -6.88
CA ALA A 120 -12.37 1.00 -7.11
C ALA A 120 -13.54 0.01 -7.10
N LYS A 121 -13.27 -1.26 -7.45
CA LYS A 121 -14.29 -2.31 -7.59
C LYS A 121 -14.73 -2.94 -6.28
N ALA A 122 -14.00 -2.73 -5.19
CA ALA A 122 -14.40 -3.26 -3.89
C ALA A 122 -15.61 -2.48 -3.37
N SER A 123 -16.48 -3.16 -2.60
CA SER A 123 -17.65 -2.51 -2.01
C SER A 123 -17.21 -1.51 -0.93
N LYS A 124 -18.08 -0.53 -0.66
CA LYS A 124 -17.83 0.44 0.43
C LYS A 124 -17.74 -0.26 1.78
N GLU A 125 -18.53 -1.30 2.00
CA GLU A 125 -18.48 -2.09 3.23
C GLU A 125 -17.12 -2.76 3.39
N GLN A 126 -16.57 -3.32 2.31
CA GLN A 126 -15.26 -3.97 2.33
C GLN A 126 -14.14 -2.94 2.60
N HIS A 127 -14.22 -1.76 1.99
CA HIS A 127 -13.28 -0.67 2.27
C HIS A 127 -13.31 -0.28 3.75
N TYR A 128 -14.52 -0.15 4.32
CA TYR A 128 -14.68 0.20 5.72
C TYR A 128 -14.06 -0.85 6.64
N LEU A 129 -14.28 -2.13 6.36
CA LEU A 129 -13.68 -3.23 7.12
C LEU A 129 -12.15 -3.21 7.06
N TYR A 130 -11.58 -2.90 5.91
CA TYR A 130 -10.14 -2.75 5.79
C TYR A 130 -9.59 -1.62 6.68
N LEU A 131 -10.33 -0.52 6.78
CA LEU A 131 -9.93 0.60 7.66
C LEU A 131 -9.98 0.21 9.12
N LEU A 132 -11.02 -0.52 9.56
CA LEU A 132 -11.13 -1.02 10.93
C LEU A 132 -10.00 -1.99 11.26
N ASP A 133 -9.73 -2.94 10.38
CA ASP A 133 -8.68 -3.92 10.58
C ASP A 133 -7.30 -3.25 10.60
N ALA A 134 -7.09 -2.28 9.71
CA ALA A 134 -5.85 -1.50 9.70
C ALA A 134 -5.66 -0.75 11.01
N TYR A 135 -6.69 -0.08 11.50
CA TYR A 135 -6.64 0.64 12.77
C TYR A 135 -6.18 -0.28 13.90
N ASN A 136 -6.75 -1.49 13.96
CA ASN A 136 -6.40 -2.47 15.01
C ASN A 136 -4.97 -3.02 14.86
N ALA A 137 -4.40 -2.99 13.66
CA ALA A 137 -3.05 -3.44 13.38
C ALA A 137 -2.00 -2.32 13.46
N MET A 138 -2.41 -1.10 13.75
CA MET A 138 -1.52 0.06 13.80
C MET A 138 -1.10 0.36 15.24
N GLU A 139 0.16 0.73 15.41
CA GLU A 139 0.64 1.27 16.67
C GLU A 139 0.20 2.74 16.85
N SER A 140 0.26 3.24 18.08
CA SER A 140 -0.04 4.64 18.36
C SER A 140 0.90 5.56 17.56
N GLY A 141 0.34 6.58 16.92
CA GLY A 141 1.09 7.49 16.06
C GLY A 141 1.29 6.99 14.64
N ALA A 142 0.85 5.79 14.32
CA ALA A 142 0.99 5.22 12.98
C ALA A 142 0.17 6.00 11.95
N ARG A 143 0.64 5.99 10.70
CA ARG A 143 0.05 6.73 9.59
C ARG A 143 -0.50 5.77 8.56
N PHE A 144 -1.71 6.07 8.08
CA PHE A 144 -2.36 5.34 7.00
C PHE A 144 -2.54 6.26 5.80
N TYR A 145 -1.78 6.00 4.74
CA TYR A 145 -1.87 6.72 3.48
C TYR A 145 -2.65 5.88 2.47
N VAL A 146 -3.63 6.50 1.84
CA VAL A 146 -4.43 5.81 0.84
C VAL A 146 -4.59 6.68 -0.40
N VAL A 147 -4.56 6.06 -1.58
CA VAL A 147 -4.96 6.68 -2.83
C VAL A 147 -6.24 6.03 -3.33
N THR A 148 -7.18 6.86 -3.76
CA THR A 148 -8.47 6.42 -4.33
C THR A 148 -8.75 7.21 -5.59
N ILE A 149 -9.64 6.70 -6.44
CA ILE A 149 -10.24 7.54 -7.48
C ILE A 149 -11.05 8.65 -6.83
N ASN A 150 -11.17 9.79 -7.51
CA ASN A 150 -11.84 10.96 -6.95
C ASN A 150 -13.29 10.69 -6.52
N GLY A 151 -13.98 9.74 -7.17
CA GLY A 151 -15.33 9.35 -6.79
C GLY A 151 -15.47 8.75 -5.39
N LEU A 152 -14.38 8.26 -4.80
CA LEU A 152 -14.37 7.70 -3.46
C LEU A 152 -13.82 8.64 -2.38
N ARG A 153 -13.42 9.87 -2.74
CA ARG A 153 -12.77 10.77 -1.79
C ARG A 153 -13.64 11.14 -0.59
N ASP A 154 -14.92 11.39 -0.82
CA ASP A 154 -15.85 11.77 0.25
C ASP A 154 -16.15 10.60 1.18
N PHE A 155 -16.33 9.41 0.61
CA PHE A 155 -16.48 8.19 1.37
C PHE A 155 -15.25 7.94 2.25
N MET A 156 -14.06 8.12 1.69
CA MET A 156 -12.80 7.91 2.43
C MET A 156 -12.65 8.92 3.58
N LYS A 157 -12.96 10.18 3.33
CA LYS A 157 -12.94 11.21 4.35
C LYS A 157 -13.86 10.84 5.52
N ARG A 158 -15.10 10.45 5.24
CA ARG A 158 -16.05 10.06 6.28
C ARG A 158 -15.57 8.84 7.06
N SER A 159 -15.10 7.82 6.33
CA SER A 159 -14.66 6.56 6.95
C SER A 159 -13.42 6.76 7.81
N PHE A 160 -12.45 7.51 7.36
CA PHE A 160 -11.27 7.85 8.16
C PHE A 160 -11.64 8.65 9.40
N THR A 161 -12.52 9.65 9.27
CA THR A 161 -13.00 10.44 10.40
C THR A 161 -13.72 9.55 11.41
N GLU A 162 -14.54 8.64 10.94
CA GLU A 162 -15.29 7.73 11.82
C GLU A 162 -14.39 6.75 12.56
N VAL A 163 -13.42 6.16 11.88
CA VAL A 163 -12.55 5.12 12.46
C VAL A 163 -11.38 5.72 13.23
N PHE A 164 -10.75 6.76 12.69
CA PHE A 164 -9.51 7.34 13.24
C PHE A 164 -9.73 8.64 14.02
N GLY A 165 -10.88 9.30 13.82
CA GLY A 165 -11.11 10.64 14.39
C GLY A 165 -10.47 11.77 13.60
N ASN A 166 -9.81 11.48 12.49
CA ASN A 166 -9.16 12.48 11.65
C ASN A 166 -9.09 12.01 10.19
N SER A 167 -8.94 12.98 9.30
CA SER A 167 -8.75 12.73 7.87
C SER A 167 -8.12 13.97 7.26
N ASP A 168 -7.02 13.80 6.53
CA ASP A 168 -6.31 14.89 5.90
C ASP A 168 -6.15 14.59 4.40
N LYS A 169 -6.72 15.47 3.57
CA LYS A 169 -6.56 15.38 2.12
C LYS A 169 -5.22 16.00 1.74
N LEU A 170 -4.25 15.17 1.36
CA LEU A 170 -2.92 15.64 1.01
C LEU A 170 -2.86 16.19 -0.40
N LYS A 171 -3.61 15.59 -1.32
CA LYS A 171 -3.66 16.02 -2.72
C LYS A 171 -4.91 15.49 -3.39
N GLN A 172 -5.55 16.33 -4.17
CA GLN A 172 -6.57 15.92 -5.12
C GLN A 172 -6.10 16.29 -6.52
N GLY A 173 -5.78 15.29 -7.30
CA GLY A 173 -5.42 15.46 -8.70
C GLY A 173 -6.64 15.34 -9.60
N LYS A 174 -6.39 15.21 -10.90
CA LYS A 174 -7.46 15.09 -11.90
C LYS A 174 -8.24 13.77 -11.75
N THR A 175 -7.56 12.68 -11.37
CA THR A 175 -8.13 11.34 -11.32
C THR A 175 -8.15 10.78 -9.89
N TYR A 176 -7.12 11.06 -9.10
CA TYR A 176 -6.88 10.44 -7.81
C TYR A 176 -6.83 11.45 -6.67
N THR A 177 -7.21 10.98 -5.49
CA THR A 177 -7.08 11.73 -4.23
C THR A 177 -6.25 10.92 -3.23
N ILE A 178 -5.35 11.61 -2.53
CA ILE A 178 -4.54 11.01 -1.47
C ILE A 178 -5.04 11.52 -0.13
N THR A 179 -5.33 10.57 0.75
CA THR A 179 -5.87 10.85 2.08
C THR A 179 -4.99 10.18 3.14
N LEU A 180 -4.79 10.88 4.24
CA LEU A 180 -4.00 10.41 5.38
C LEU A 180 -4.85 10.40 6.63
N ALA A 181 -4.73 9.34 7.42
CA ALA A 181 -5.24 9.31 8.78
C ALA A 181 -4.11 8.86 9.73
N VAL A 182 -4.16 9.34 10.95
CA VAL A 182 -3.17 9.03 11.98
C VAL A 182 -3.89 8.42 13.18
N LYS A 183 -3.34 7.33 13.70
CA LYS A 183 -3.87 6.68 14.90
C LYS A 183 -3.32 7.34 16.15
N ASP A 184 -4.20 7.80 17.01
CA ASP A 184 -3.82 8.38 18.33
C ASP A 184 -3.25 7.33 19.28
#